data_ec763475fb4ad968b0f4c40d89cbe6ed
#
_entry.id   ec763475fb4ad968b0f4c40d89cbe6ed
#
_cell.length_a   1.000
_cell.length_b   1.000
_cell.length_c   1.000
_cell.angle_alpha   90.00
_cell.angle_beta   90.00
_cell.angle_gamma   90.00
#
_symmetry.space_group_name_H-M   'P 1'
#
loop_
_entity.id
_entity.type
_entity.pdbx_description
1 polymer ?
#
loop_
_entity_poly.entity_id
_entity_poly.type
_entity_poly.pdbx_seq_one_letter_code
_entity_poly.pdbx_strand_id
1 'polypeptide(L)'
;MGVTAGVSAGVIWGLAFPIPVLLHGWNAVTVTAGRYIAYGLASAVFFAIGGPPLRRLAAGHWWTALVFAVTGNVGYYLLLVIGIVTVGAPATDLVIGCIPIVLALVGNWVAPAYAWSRIVLPVVLISIGLVIVNTLEISGTRAYNPAPIAVKIAGLIAACGAVAIWSWYALANARFLADHADVSPAGWSTVVGVATGAVTIVAIPLAWATGQLAPSNGDGDLIRLIIGAAILGVVVSWAGTWLWNAASSRLPPALAGLLINVETVSGFAYVYAARWQWPPAGQFIGFGLVIAGLLAAPYRQASLRTRSTR
;
A
#
# COMPACT_ATOMS: atom_id res chain seq x y z
N MET A 1 5.72 17.05 11.64
CA MET A 1 5.42 15.69 12.16
C MET A 1 4.59 14.85 11.17
N GLY A 2 3.45 15.32 10.59
CA GLY A 2 2.66 14.51 9.66
C GLY A 2 3.40 14.13 8.38
N VAL A 3 4.07 15.08 7.71
CA VAL A 3 4.88 14.82 6.51
C VAL A 3 6.03 13.85 6.80
N THR A 4 6.73 14.04 7.91
CA THR A 4 7.82 13.13 8.34
C THR A 4 7.28 11.70 8.51
N ALA A 5 6.13 11.54 9.18
CA ALA A 5 5.51 10.24 9.36
C ALA A 5 5.12 9.61 8.00
N GLY A 6 4.54 10.39 7.06
CA GLY A 6 4.20 9.90 5.73
C GLY A 6 5.42 9.49 4.90
N VAL A 7 6.48 10.29 4.91
CA VAL A 7 7.76 9.94 4.26
C VAL A 7 8.36 8.68 4.88
N SER A 8 8.40 8.59 6.23
CA SER A 8 8.91 7.39 6.90
C SER A 8 8.08 6.14 6.61
N ALA A 9 6.75 6.27 6.52
CA ALA A 9 5.89 5.18 6.10
C ALA A 9 6.26 4.71 4.67
N GLY A 10 6.40 5.63 3.72
CA GLY A 10 6.79 5.31 2.35
C GLY A 10 8.17 4.64 2.27
N VAL A 11 9.17 5.15 3.01
CA VAL A 11 10.51 4.54 3.08
C VAL A 11 10.44 3.10 3.60
N ILE A 12 9.66 2.85 4.65
CA ILE A 12 9.48 1.50 5.21
C ILE A 12 8.68 0.61 4.26
N TRP A 13 7.61 1.11 3.64
CA TRP A 13 6.80 0.36 2.69
C TRP A 13 7.58 -0.01 1.43
N GLY A 14 8.56 0.81 1.03
CA GLY A 14 9.47 0.48 -0.05
C GLY A 14 10.20 -0.86 0.12
N LEU A 15 10.40 -1.35 1.35
CA LEU A 15 10.96 -2.69 1.61
C LEU A 15 10.06 -3.82 1.12
N ALA A 16 8.77 -3.55 0.84
CA ALA A 16 7.88 -4.52 0.23
C ALA A 16 8.29 -4.94 -1.20
N PHE A 17 9.14 -4.17 -1.88
CA PHE A 17 9.61 -4.47 -3.23
C PHE A 17 10.77 -5.48 -3.26
N PRO A 18 11.90 -5.27 -2.55
CA PRO A 18 13.04 -6.19 -2.62
C PRO A 18 12.80 -7.49 -1.85
N ILE A 19 12.05 -7.49 -0.75
CA ILE A 19 11.93 -8.68 0.10
C ILE A 19 11.27 -9.86 -0.64
N PRO A 20 10.14 -9.72 -1.37
CA PRO A 20 9.58 -10.82 -2.14
C PRO A 20 10.54 -11.35 -3.23
N VAL A 21 11.37 -10.47 -3.83
CA VAL A 21 12.38 -10.88 -4.80
C VAL A 21 13.45 -11.77 -4.16
N LEU A 22 13.81 -11.51 -2.90
CA LEU A 22 14.76 -12.33 -2.14
C LEU A 22 14.15 -13.66 -1.66
N LEU A 23 12.83 -13.78 -1.69
CA LEU A 23 12.05 -14.98 -1.33
C LEU A 23 11.70 -15.83 -2.57
N HIS A 24 12.53 -15.78 -3.61
CA HIS A 24 12.37 -16.68 -4.77
C HIS A 24 12.25 -18.13 -4.31
N GLY A 25 11.42 -18.93 -4.97
CA GLY A 25 11.05 -20.28 -4.53
C GLY A 25 9.72 -20.36 -3.75
N TRP A 26 9.16 -19.22 -3.32
CA TRP A 26 7.83 -19.14 -2.74
C TRP A 26 6.90 -18.31 -3.65
N ASN A 27 5.65 -18.75 -3.76
CA ASN A 27 4.68 -17.97 -4.51
C ASN A 27 4.21 -16.73 -3.71
N ALA A 28 3.66 -15.73 -4.42
CA ALA A 28 3.26 -14.46 -3.83
C ALA A 28 2.18 -14.62 -2.74
N VAL A 29 1.30 -15.62 -2.87
CA VAL A 29 0.24 -15.88 -1.87
C VAL A 29 0.85 -16.39 -0.56
N THR A 30 1.84 -17.30 -0.62
CA THR A 30 2.55 -17.79 0.57
C THR A 30 3.30 -16.67 1.27
N VAL A 31 4.04 -15.85 0.53
CA VAL A 31 4.77 -14.70 1.09
C VAL A 31 3.81 -13.72 1.77
N THR A 32 2.68 -13.46 1.16
CA THR A 32 1.67 -12.53 1.72
C THR A 32 0.93 -13.12 2.90
N ALA A 33 0.59 -14.40 2.87
CA ALA A 33 0.01 -15.07 4.03
C ALA A 33 0.98 -15.01 5.22
N GLY A 34 2.27 -15.31 5.00
CA GLY A 34 3.32 -15.16 6.00
C GLY A 34 3.42 -13.74 6.55
N ARG A 35 3.43 -12.72 5.67
CA ARG A 35 3.41 -11.30 6.03
C ARG A 35 2.26 -10.96 6.96
N TYR A 36 1.02 -11.33 6.59
CA TYR A 36 -0.16 -10.95 7.37
C TYR A 36 -0.35 -11.78 8.63
N ILE A 37 0.13 -13.03 8.66
CA ILE A 37 0.23 -13.81 9.90
C ILE A 37 1.23 -13.14 10.85
N ALA A 38 2.43 -12.78 10.38
CA ALA A 38 3.43 -12.10 11.20
C ALA A 38 2.92 -10.73 11.71
N TYR A 39 2.19 -9.98 10.86
CA TYR A 39 1.51 -8.75 11.26
C TYR A 39 0.47 -9.01 12.35
N GLY A 40 -0.38 -10.02 12.18
CA GLY A 40 -1.39 -10.42 13.15
C GLY A 40 -0.79 -10.86 14.48
N LEU A 41 0.26 -11.69 14.46
CA LEU A 41 0.95 -12.17 15.65
C LEU A 41 1.63 -11.02 16.43
N ALA A 42 2.39 -10.16 15.75
CA ALA A 42 2.98 -8.98 16.39
C ALA A 42 1.90 -8.08 16.99
N SER A 43 0.81 -7.85 16.25
CA SER A 43 -0.33 -7.08 16.74
C SER A 43 -1.02 -7.75 17.93
N ALA A 44 -1.15 -9.06 17.94
CA ALA A 44 -1.71 -9.79 19.08
C ALA A 44 -0.83 -9.63 20.35
N VAL A 45 0.49 -9.65 20.19
CA VAL A 45 1.43 -9.38 21.30
C VAL A 45 1.24 -7.95 21.81
N PHE A 46 1.25 -6.94 20.92
CA PHE A 46 1.04 -5.55 21.31
C PHE A 46 -0.35 -5.32 21.90
N PHE A 47 -1.37 -6.02 21.41
CA PHE A 47 -2.72 -5.98 21.94
C PHE A 47 -2.79 -6.53 23.37
N ALA A 48 -2.10 -7.63 23.64
CA ALA A 48 -2.04 -8.23 24.98
C ALA A 48 -1.33 -7.29 25.99
N ILE A 49 -0.21 -6.68 25.58
CA ILE A 49 0.57 -5.74 26.39
C ILE A 49 -0.18 -4.42 26.60
N GLY A 50 -0.91 -3.94 25.59
CA GLY A 50 -1.61 -2.65 25.62
C GLY A 50 -2.83 -2.60 26.54
N GLY A 51 -3.29 -3.74 27.02
CA GLY A 51 -4.26 -3.86 28.13
C GLY A 51 -5.66 -3.25 27.84
N PRO A 52 -6.31 -2.71 28.90
CA PRO A 52 -7.70 -2.25 28.79
C PRO A 52 -7.98 -1.18 27.74
N PRO A 53 -7.09 -0.21 27.43
CA PRO A 53 -7.34 0.79 26.40
C PRO A 53 -7.53 0.15 25.01
N LEU A 54 -6.65 -0.79 24.61
CA LEU A 54 -6.76 -1.46 23.32
C LEU A 54 -7.98 -2.40 23.25
N ARG A 55 -8.33 -3.05 24.37
CA ARG A 55 -9.53 -3.88 24.42
C ARG A 55 -10.80 -3.07 24.23
N ARG A 56 -10.90 -1.88 24.82
CA ARG A 56 -12.03 -0.95 24.63
C ARG A 56 -12.10 -0.45 23.19
N LEU A 57 -10.95 -0.07 22.62
CA LEU A 57 -10.84 0.34 21.21
C LEU A 57 -11.33 -0.78 20.27
N ALA A 58 -10.87 -2.00 20.48
CA ALA A 58 -11.31 -3.15 19.69
C ALA A 58 -12.81 -3.43 19.86
N ALA A 59 -13.32 -3.44 21.09
CA ALA A 59 -14.74 -3.69 21.36
C ALA A 59 -15.66 -2.65 20.70
N GLY A 60 -15.25 -1.38 20.67
CA GLY A 60 -16.01 -0.30 20.02
C GLY A 60 -15.92 -0.30 18.49
N HIS A 61 -14.82 -0.81 17.89
CA HIS A 61 -14.54 -0.61 16.48
C HIS A 61 -14.08 -1.88 15.73
N TRP A 62 -14.38 -3.06 16.25
CA TRP A 62 -13.94 -4.33 15.65
C TRP A 62 -14.42 -4.52 14.21
N TRP A 63 -15.68 -4.18 13.93
CA TRP A 63 -16.21 -4.27 12.57
C TRP A 63 -15.53 -3.32 11.60
N THR A 64 -15.23 -2.11 12.05
CA THR A 64 -14.44 -1.16 11.24
C THR A 64 -13.04 -1.71 10.96
N ALA A 65 -12.39 -2.31 11.97
CA ALA A 65 -11.08 -2.93 11.80
C ALA A 65 -11.13 -4.13 10.85
N LEU A 66 -12.17 -4.97 10.90
CA LEU A 66 -12.37 -6.07 9.94
C LEU A 66 -12.56 -5.56 8.51
N VAL A 67 -13.42 -4.56 8.33
CA VAL A 67 -13.62 -3.94 7.01
C VAL A 67 -12.30 -3.38 6.47
N PHE A 68 -11.50 -2.71 7.32
CA PHE A 68 -10.21 -2.17 6.91
C PHE A 68 -9.16 -3.26 6.69
N ALA A 69 -9.21 -4.36 7.43
CA ALA A 69 -8.37 -5.53 7.18
C ALA A 69 -8.64 -6.14 5.80
N VAL A 70 -9.91 -6.22 5.41
CA VAL A 70 -10.30 -6.72 4.08
C VAL A 70 -9.93 -5.69 3.00
N THR A 71 -10.37 -4.45 3.12
CA THR A 71 -10.23 -3.46 2.05
C THR A 71 -8.81 -2.91 1.90
N GLY A 72 -8.09 -2.76 3.00
CA GLY A 72 -6.73 -2.22 3.01
C GLY A 72 -5.62 -3.27 2.89
N ASN A 73 -5.91 -4.54 3.21
CA ASN A 73 -4.92 -5.61 3.26
C ASN A 73 -5.35 -6.83 2.42
N VAL A 74 -6.08 -7.77 3.00
CA VAL A 74 -6.26 -9.11 2.42
C VAL A 74 -7.06 -9.08 1.12
N GLY A 75 -8.19 -8.39 1.08
CA GLY A 75 -9.04 -8.31 -0.13
C GLY A 75 -8.40 -7.48 -1.24
N TYR A 76 -7.77 -6.36 -0.88
CA TYR A 76 -6.94 -5.59 -1.81
C TYR A 76 -5.89 -6.47 -2.49
N TYR A 77 -5.15 -7.23 -1.67
CA TYR A 77 -4.10 -8.10 -2.18
C TYR A 77 -4.66 -9.24 -3.03
N LEU A 78 -5.80 -9.82 -2.65
CA LEU A 78 -6.47 -10.85 -3.46
C LEU A 78 -6.81 -10.33 -4.86
N LEU A 79 -7.39 -9.14 -4.97
CA LEU A 79 -7.69 -8.52 -6.26
C LEU A 79 -6.43 -8.20 -7.07
N LEU A 80 -5.36 -7.75 -6.40
CA LEU A 80 -4.06 -7.52 -7.00
C LEU A 80 -3.49 -8.83 -7.59
N VAL A 81 -3.52 -9.93 -6.85
CA VAL A 81 -3.05 -11.24 -7.31
C VAL A 81 -3.88 -11.73 -8.49
N ILE A 82 -5.21 -11.59 -8.45
CA ILE A 82 -6.08 -11.92 -9.59
C ILE A 82 -5.65 -11.12 -10.83
N GLY A 83 -5.39 -9.82 -10.69
CA GLY A 83 -4.83 -9.00 -11.77
C GLY A 83 -3.54 -9.60 -12.32
N ILE A 84 -2.55 -9.87 -11.46
CA ILE A 84 -1.23 -10.37 -11.85
C ILE A 84 -1.33 -11.70 -12.61
N VAL A 85 -2.09 -12.66 -12.12
CA VAL A 85 -2.17 -13.99 -12.74
C VAL A 85 -3.00 -14.01 -14.04
N THR A 86 -3.87 -13.03 -14.24
CA THR A 86 -4.76 -12.99 -15.40
C THR A 86 -4.28 -12.05 -16.51
N VAL A 87 -3.81 -10.85 -16.18
CA VAL A 87 -3.37 -9.85 -17.16
C VAL A 87 -1.85 -9.62 -17.13
N GLY A 88 -1.17 -10.14 -16.11
CA GLY A 88 0.27 -10.00 -15.91
C GLY A 88 0.64 -8.86 -14.96
N ALA A 89 1.79 -9.02 -14.30
CA ALA A 89 2.29 -8.06 -13.32
C ALA A 89 2.45 -6.65 -13.90
N PRO A 90 3.07 -6.44 -15.09
CA PRO A 90 3.30 -5.08 -15.59
C PRO A 90 2.01 -4.27 -15.80
N ALA A 91 0.96 -4.90 -16.35
CA ALA A 91 -0.32 -4.22 -16.56
C ALA A 91 -1.06 -3.95 -15.25
N THR A 92 -0.98 -4.89 -14.31
CA THR A 92 -1.55 -4.75 -12.97
C THR A 92 -0.85 -3.63 -12.21
N ASP A 93 0.47 -3.58 -12.20
CA ASP A 93 1.27 -2.58 -11.50
C ASP A 93 1.03 -1.17 -12.04
N LEU A 94 0.82 -1.04 -13.37
CA LEU A 94 0.43 0.24 -13.98
C LEU A 94 -0.91 0.76 -13.42
N VAL A 95 -1.90 -0.13 -13.25
CA VAL A 95 -3.20 0.24 -12.68
C VAL A 95 -3.05 0.58 -11.19
N ILE A 96 -2.33 -0.23 -10.41
CA ILE A 96 -2.09 0.00 -8.97
C ILE A 96 -1.32 1.31 -8.74
N GLY A 97 -0.39 1.64 -9.62
CA GLY A 97 0.35 2.92 -9.59
C GLY A 97 -0.55 4.17 -9.70
N CYS A 98 -1.82 4.01 -10.07
CA CYS A 98 -2.79 5.11 -10.05
C CYS A 98 -3.30 5.44 -8.63
N ILE A 99 -3.08 4.61 -7.62
CA ILE A 99 -3.58 4.85 -6.25
C ILE A 99 -3.23 6.24 -5.72
N PRO A 100 -1.98 6.72 -5.76
CA PRO A 100 -1.63 8.04 -5.26
C PRO A 100 -2.35 9.18 -6.00
N ILE A 101 -2.57 9.01 -7.30
CA ILE A 101 -3.29 9.97 -8.15
C ILE A 101 -4.76 10.01 -7.75
N VAL A 102 -5.40 8.85 -7.62
CA VAL A 102 -6.79 8.72 -7.16
C VAL A 102 -6.96 9.37 -5.79
N LEU A 103 -6.06 9.09 -4.84
CA LEU A 103 -6.11 9.69 -3.51
C LEU A 103 -5.92 11.21 -3.53
N ALA A 104 -5.00 11.73 -4.35
CA ALA A 104 -4.79 13.16 -4.46
C ALA A 104 -6.05 13.87 -5.00
N LEU A 105 -6.66 13.30 -6.03
CA LEU A 105 -7.83 13.89 -6.69
C LEU A 105 -9.09 13.69 -5.85
N VAL A 106 -9.44 12.46 -5.51
CA VAL A 106 -10.65 12.13 -4.74
C VAL A 106 -10.53 12.69 -3.32
N GLY A 107 -9.35 12.60 -2.70
CA GLY A 107 -9.10 13.14 -1.37
C GLY A 107 -9.31 14.64 -1.30
N ASN A 108 -8.88 15.40 -2.31
CA ASN A 108 -9.14 16.85 -2.36
C ASN A 108 -10.59 17.17 -2.73
N TRP A 109 -11.27 16.28 -3.46
CA TRP A 109 -12.69 16.46 -3.77
C TRP A 109 -13.57 16.22 -2.54
N VAL A 110 -13.30 15.17 -1.76
CA VAL A 110 -14.08 14.80 -0.56
C VAL A 110 -13.75 15.71 0.63
N ALA A 111 -12.49 16.07 0.79
CA ALA A 111 -12.00 16.96 1.86
C ALA A 111 -11.15 18.10 1.23
N PRO A 112 -11.79 19.15 0.68
CA PRO A 112 -11.09 20.23 -0.01
C PRO A 112 -10.12 20.96 0.92
N ALA A 113 -8.81 20.77 0.69
CA ALA A 113 -7.75 21.43 1.46
C ALA A 113 -6.91 22.37 0.61
N TYR A 114 -6.93 22.19 -0.71
CA TYR A 114 -6.09 22.91 -1.65
C TYR A 114 -6.87 23.38 -2.87
N ALA A 115 -6.48 24.53 -3.44
CA ALA A 115 -6.93 24.91 -4.77
C ALA A 115 -6.43 23.88 -5.80
N TRP A 116 -7.28 23.51 -6.74
CA TRP A 116 -6.95 22.52 -7.78
C TRP A 116 -5.67 22.87 -8.57
N SER A 117 -5.43 24.16 -8.83
CA SER A 117 -4.21 24.66 -9.47
C SER A 117 -2.92 24.27 -8.74
N ARG A 118 -2.98 24.02 -7.43
CA ARG A 118 -1.81 23.61 -6.63
C ARG A 118 -1.60 22.08 -6.61
N ILE A 119 -2.61 21.29 -6.98
CA ILE A 119 -2.55 19.83 -7.01
C ILE A 119 -2.24 19.32 -8.41
N VAL A 120 -2.70 20.03 -9.45
CA VAL A 120 -2.56 19.58 -10.84
C VAL A 120 -1.09 19.36 -11.21
N LEU A 121 -0.19 20.30 -10.90
CA LEU A 121 1.22 20.16 -11.25
C LEU A 121 1.89 18.93 -10.58
N PRO A 122 1.81 18.74 -9.25
CA PRO A 122 2.29 17.51 -8.60
C PRO A 122 1.73 16.24 -9.23
N VAL A 123 0.42 16.17 -9.43
CA VAL A 123 -0.24 15.01 -10.01
C VAL A 123 0.25 14.71 -11.42
N VAL A 124 0.36 15.72 -12.28
CA VAL A 124 0.85 15.56 -13.67
C VAL A 124 2.30 15.07 -13.68
N LEU A 125 3.18 15.67 -12.89
CA LEU A 125 4.60 15.25 -12.81
C LEU A 125 4.72 13.80 -12.32
N ILE A 126 4.00 13.43 -11.27
CA ILE A 126 3.99 12.07 -10.75
C ILE A 126 3.42 11.10 -11.78
N SER A 127 2.30 11.45 -12.43
CA SER A 127 1.67 10.60 -13.45
C SER A 127 2.61 10.32 -14.62
N ILE A 128 3.25 11.34 -15.16
CA ILE A 128 4.22 11.17 -16.25
C ILE A 128 5.40 10.32 -15.78
N GLY A 129 5.94 10.60 -14.59
CA GLY A 129 7.04 9.83 -14.01
C GLY A 129 6.70 8.36 -13.86
N LEU A 130 5.52 8.03 -13.29
CA LEU A 130 5.04 6.65 -13.15
C LEU A 130 4.83 5.97 -14.49
N VAL A 131 4.25 6.65 -15.48
CA VAL A 131 4.08 6.11 -16.84
C VAL A 131 5.44 5.76 -17.45
N ILE A 132 6.43 6.65 -17.36
CA ILE A 132 7.78 6.39 -17.90
C ILE A 132 8.40 5.18 -17.20
N VAL A 133 8.38 5.12 -15.86
CA VAL A 133 8.96 3.99 -15.11
C VAL A 133 8.30 2.68 -15.50
N ASN A 134 6.96 2.63 -15.50
CA ASN A 134 6.21 1.40 -15.79
C ASN A 134 6.33 0.95 -17.25
N THR A 135 6.32 1.88 -18.22
CA THR A 135 6.47 1.51 -19.65
C THR A 135 7.85 0.94 -19.94
N LEU A 136 8.90 1.42 -19.28
CA LEU A 136 10.25 0.86 -19.43
C LEU A 136 10.38 -0.52 -18.80
N GLU A 137 9.74 -0.76 -17.67
CA GLU A 137 9.64 -2.07 -17.03
C GLU A 137 8.89 -3.06 -17.94
N ILE A 138 7.74 -2.67 -18.50
CA ILE A 138 6.95 -3.46 -19.44
C ILE A 138 7.76 -3.81 -20.70
N SER A 139 8.52 -2.86 -21.23
CA SER A 139 9.33 -3.07 -22.45
C SER A 139 10.46 -4.07 -22.25
N GLY A 140 10.97 -4.20 -21.03
CA GLY A 140 11.98 -5.19 -20.63
C GLY A 140 11.43 -6.61 -20.45
N THR A 141 10.14 -6.76 -20.22
CA THR A 141 9.48 -8.04 -19.99
C THR A 141 8.69 -8.49 -21.22
N ARG A 142 9.25 -9.39 -22.05
CA ARG A 142 8.52 -10.05 -23.14
C ARG A 142 7.54 -11.10 -22.58
N ALA A 143 6.61 -10.70 -21.75
CA ALA A 143 5.57 -11.60 -21.25
C ALA A 143 4.40 -11.65 -22.25
N TYR A 144 4.50 -12.54 -23.24
CA TYR A 144 3.32 -12.93 -24.04
C TYR A 144 2.38 -13.71 -23.12
N ASN A 145 1.24 -13.10 -22.77
CA ASN A 145 0.16 -13.77 -22.05
C ASN A 145 -0.90 -14.22 -23.05
N PRO A 146 -1.01 -15.54 -23.35
CA PRO A 146 -1.95 -16.08 -24.32
C PRO A 146 -3.40 -16.16 -23.81
N ALA A 147 -3.68 -15.66 -22.60
CA ALA A 147 -5.02 -15.74 -22.02
C ALA A 147 -6.10 -15.11 -22.93
N PRO A 148 -7.32 -15.68 -22.97
CA PRO A 148 -8.45 -15.11 -23.68
C PRO A 148 -8.75 -13.66 -23.27
N ILE A 149 -9.26 -12.85 -24.18
CA ILE A 149 -9.54 -11.43 -23.91
C ILE A 149 -10.48 -11.22 -22.73
N ALA A 150 -11.47 -12.10 -22.54
CA ALA A 150 -12.39 -12.05 -21.41
C ALA A 150 -11.66 -12.20 -20.05
N VAL A 151 -10.65 -13.08 -19.98
CA VAL A 151 -9.83 -13.28 -18.78
C VAL A 151 -8.97 -12.04 -18.51
N LYS A 152 -8.41 -11.43 -19.57
CA LYS A 152 -7.65 -10.18 -19.43
C LYS A 152 -8.53 -9.03 -18.94
N ILE A 153 -9.75 -8.91 -19.47
CA ILE A 153 -10.71 -7.89 -18.99
C ILE A 153 -11.05 -8.13 -17.52
N ALA A 154 -11.32 -9.37 -17.11
CA ALA A 154 -11.57 -9.70 -15.69
C ALA A 154 -10.40 -9.33 -14.80
N GLY A 155 -9.15 -9.55 -15.26
CA GLY A 155 -7.94 -9.14 -14.54
C GLY A 155 -7.80 -7.63 -14.38
N LEU A 156 -8.09 -6.86 -15.43
CA LEU A 156 -8.10 -5.40 -15.35
C LEU A 156 -9.20 -4.89 -14.42
N ILE A 157 -10.38 -5.49 -14.43
CA ILE A 157 -11.47 -5.17 -13.49
C ILE A 157 -11.02 -5.44 -12.06
N ALA A 158 -10.36 -6.57 -11.80
CA ALA A 158 -9.81 -6.89 -10.48
C ALA A 158 -8.76 -5.85 -10.05
N ALA A 159 -7.82 -5.48 -10.91
CA ALA A 159 -6.82 -4.44 -10.61
C ALA A 159 -7.48 -3.08 -10.31
N CYS A 160 -8.47 -2.67 -11.11
CA CYS A 160 -9.25 -1.45 -10.84
C CYS A 160 -10.03 -1.55 -9.53
N GLY A 161 -10.58 -2.73 -9.22
CA GLY A 161 -11.22 -3.04 -7.94
C GLY A 161 -10.25 -2.89 -6.77
N ALA A 162 -9.02 -3.38 -6.91
CA ALA A 162 -7.97 -3.20 -5.91
C ALA A 162 -7.68 -1.71 -5.63
N VAL A 163 -7.50 -0.91 -6.69
CA VAL A 163 -7.34 0.56 -6.56
C VAL A 163 -8.53 1.19 -5.85
N ALA A 164 -9.75 0.81 -6.22
CA ALA A 164 -10.96 1.37 -5.66
C ALA A 164 -11.10 1.07 -4.16
N ILE A 165 -10.97 -0.22 -3.75
CA ILE A 165 -11.16 -0.60 -2.34
C ILE A 165 -10.03 -0.07 -1.46
N TRP A 166 -8.78 -0.06 -1.94
CA TRP A 166 -7.67 0.47 -1.17
C TRP A 166 -7.75 2.00 -1.02
N SER A 167 -8.11 2.72 -2.11
CA SER A 167 -8.32 4.17 -2.04
C SER A 167 -9.48 4.53 -1.11
N TRP A 168 -10.57 3.76 -1.15
CA TRP A 168 -11.66 3.92 -0.20
C TRP A 168 -11.19 3.69 1.23
N TYR A 169 -10.46 2.59 1.49
CA TYR A 169 -9.86 2.32 2.80
C TYR A 169 -9.02 3.49 3.29
N ALA A 170 -8.12 4.02 2.45
CA ALA A 170 -7.23 5.11 2.84
C ALA A 170 -7.99 6.37 3.26
N LEU A 171 -9.06 6.72 2.51
CA LEU A 171 -9.91 7.87 2.83
C LEU A 171 -10.78 7.62 4.06
N ALA A 172 -11.39 6.44 4.16
CA ALA A 172 -12.22 6.06 5.30
C ALA A 172 -11.39 5.96 6.60
N ASN A 173 -10.17 5.43 6.51
CA ASN A 173 -9.24 5.37 7.64
C ASN A 173 -8.77 6.76 8.10
N ALA A 174 -8.48 7.66 7.16
CA ALA A 174 -8.12 9.04 7.50
C ALA A 174 -9.29 9.74 8.20
N ARG A 175 -10.52 9.56 7.70
CA ARG A 175 -11.73 10.09 8.33
C ARG A 175 -11.97 9.49 9.71
N PHE A 176 -11.87 8.17 9.84
CA PHE A 176 -12.01 7.49 11.14
C PHE A 176 -11.06 8.08 12.19
N LEU A 177 -9.78 8.26 11.83
CA LEU A 177 -8.79 8.83 12.74
C LEU A 177 -9.02 10.34 13.04
N ALA A 178 -9.64 11.07 12.12
CA ALA A 178 -10.02 12.46 12.36
C ALA A 178 -11.23 12.56 13.30
N ASP A 179 -12.20 11.65 13.15
CA ASP A 179 -13.42 11.62 13.97
C ASP A 179 -13.16 11.04 15.38
N HIS A 180 -12.04 10.33 15.58
CA HIS A 180 -11.64 9.67 16.84
C HIS A 180 -10.24 10.12 17.27
N ALA A 181 -10.10 11.39 17.64
CA ALA A 181 -8.82 12.00 18.00
C ALA A 181 -8.14 11.39 19.25
N ASP A 182 -8.89 10.67 20.08
CA ASP A 182 -8.43 9.90 21.25
C ASP A 182 -7.77 8.57 20.85
N VAL A 183 -8.01 8.08 19.64
CA VAL A 183 -7.42 6.84 19.14
C VAL A 183 -5.98 7.05 18.73
N SER A 184 -5.06 6.36 19.41
CA SER A 184 -3.64 6.44 19.03
C SER A 184 -3.39 5.73 17.69
N PRO A 185 -2.58 6.32 16.78
CA PRO A 185 -2.23 5.69 15.50
C PRO A 185 -1.63 4.29 15.63
N ALA A 186 -0.80 4.05 16.66
CA ALA A 186 -0.22 2.74 16.94
C ALA A 186 -1.28 1.75 17.47
N GLY A 187 -2.17 2.20 18.35
CA GLY A 187 -3.27 1.38 18.84
C GLY A 187 -4.20 0.94 17.71
N TRP A 188 -4.52 1.86 16.79
CA TRP A 188 -5.33 1.54 15.62
C TRP A 188 -4.64 0.56 14.67
N SER A 189 -3.33 0.76 14.37
CA SER A 189 -2.53 -0.21 13.61
C SER A 189 -2.56 -1.60 14.26
N THR A 190 -2.52 -1.66 15.58
CA THR A 190 -2.57 -2.93 16.33
C THR A 190 -3.93 -3.62 16.17
N VAL A 191 -5.05 -2.90 16.34
CA VAL A 191 -6.39 -3.49 16.21
C VAL A 191 -6.65 -3.97 14.78
N VAL A 192 -6.31 -3.16 13.77
CA VAL A 192 -6.41 -3.56 12.36
C VAL A 192 -5.48 -4.74 12.05
N GLY A 193 -4.29 -4.79 12.66
CA GLY A 193 -3.36 -5.91 12.50
C GLY A 193 -3.90 -7.22 13.05
N VAL A 194 -4.52 -7.22 14.23
CA VAL A 194 -5.21 -8.41 14.78
C VAL A 194 -6.33 -8.86 13.84
N ALA A 195 -7.14 -7.92 13.36
CA ALA A 195 -8.20 -8.21 12.39
C ALA A 195 -7.64 -8.79 11.09
N THR A 196 -6.51 -8.24 10.57
CA THR A 196 -5.84 -8.75 9.35
C THR A 196 -5.34 -10.18 9.56
N GLY A 197 -4.72 -10.48 10.69
CA GLY A 197 -4.31 -11.84 11.03
C GLY A 197 -5.49 -12.80 11.08
N ALA A 198 -6.59 -12.41 11.72
CA ALA A 198 -7.81 -13.22 11.80
C ALA A 198 -8.41 -13.51 10.41
N VAL A 199 -8.54 -12.50 9.55
CA VAL A 199 -9.03 -12.67 8.17
C VAL A 199 -8.09 -13.57 7.37
N THR A 200 -6.77 -13.42 7.54
CA THR A 200 -5.78 -14.25 6.85
C THR A 200 -5.89 -15.72 7.28
N ILE A 201 -6.02 -16.00 8.57
CA ILE A 201 -6.19 -17.36 9.09
C ILE A 201 -7.45 -18.01 8.47
N VAL A 202 -8.55 -17.27 8.35
CA VAL A 202 -9.78 -17.77 7.71
C VAL A 202 -9.58 -18.02 6.21
N ALA A 203 -8.69 -17.26 5.53
CA ALA A 203 -8.40 -17.45 4.12
C ALA A 203 -7.41 -18.60 3.82
N ILE A 204 -6.61 -19.04 4.80
CA ILE A 204 -5.61 -20.12 4.63
C ILE A 204 -6.19 -21.41 4.05
N PRO A 205 -7.32 -21.96 4.54
CA PRO A 205 -7.87 -23.20 4.00
C PRO A 205 -8.19 -23.11 2.51
N LEU A 206 -8.71 -21.97 2.05
CA LEU A 206 -8.98 -21.74 0.63
C LEU A 206 -7.67 -21.67 -0.18
N ALA A 207 -6.67 -20.93 0.31
CA ALA A 207 -5.37 -20.83 -0.35
C ALA A 207 -4.66 -22.20 -0.41
N TRP A 208 -4.81 -23.02 0.62
CA TRP A 208 -4.28 -24.37 0.65
C TRP A 208 -5.02 -25.30 -0.35
N ALA A 209 -6.34 -25.28 -0.35
CA ALA A 209 -7.18 -26.10 -1.24
C ALA A 209 -6.95 -25.76 -2.73
N THR A 210 -6.56 -24.53 -3.04
CA THR A 210 -6.22 -24.09 -4.40
C THR A 210 -4.73 -24.27 -4.74
N GLY A 211 -3.93 -24.91 -3.87
CA GLY A 211 -2.50 -25.17 -4.09
C GLY A 211 -1.62 -23.92 -4.04
N GLN A 212 -2.14 -22.80 -3.51
CA GLN A 212 -1.42 -21.51 -3.48
C GLN A 212 -0.42 -21.39 -2.31
N LEU A 213 -0.40 -22.34 -1.38
CA LEU A 213 0.52 -22.34 -0.21
C LEU A 213 1.68 -23.34 -0.38
N ALA A 214 2.15 -23.55 -1.60
CA ALA A 214 3.28 -24.41 -1.88
C ALA A 214 4.50 -23.61 -2.33
N PRO A 215 5.73 -24.15 -2.17
CA PRO A 215 6.89 -23.61 -2.86
C PRO A 215 6.65 -23.65 -4.37
N SER A 216 7.03 -22.60 -5.08
CA SER A 216 6.80 -22.52 -6.53
C SER A 216 7.63 -23.54 -7.32
N ASN A 217 8.82 -23.95 -6.81
CA ASN A 217 9.76 -24.82 -7.50
C ASN A 217 10.45 -25.86 -6.58
N GLY A 218 9.94 -26.12 -5.38
CA GLY A 218 10.53 -27.11 -4.45
C GLY A 218 11.74 -26.62 -3.65
N ASP A 219 12.34 -25.50 -3.98
CA ASP A 219 13.58 -24.97 -3.39
C ASP A 219 13.35 -23.82 -2.39
N GLY A 220 12.17 -23.71 -1.85
CA GLY A 220 11.81 -22.63 -0.90
C GLY A 220 12.55 -22.76 0.43
N ASP A 221 13.45 -21.81 0.74
CA ASP A 221 14.09 -21.72 2.05
C ASP A 221 13.11 -21.19 3.10
N LEU A 222 12.69 -22.07 4.01
CA LEU A 222 11.71 -21.76 5.05
C LEU A 222 12.24 -20.71 6.05
N ILE A 223 13.54 -20.70 6.34
CA ILE A 223 14.14 -19.73 7.26
C ILE A 223 14.08 -18.34 6.65
N ARG A 224 14.42 -18.22 5.37
CA ARG A 224 14.27 -16.95 4.63
C ARG A 224 12.82 -16.49 4.58
N LEU A 225 11.87 -17.41 4.35
CA LEU A 225 10.45 -17.09 4.38
C LEU A 225 10.03 -16.53 5.74
N ILE A 226 10.41 -17.17 6.84
CA ILE A 226 10.06 -16.73 8.19
C ILE A 226 10.66 -15.34 8.48
N ILE A 227 11.94 -15.12 8.16
CA ILE A 227 12.60 -13.82 8.36
C ILE A 227 11.95 -12.75 7.49
N GLY A 228 11.74 -13.03 6.20
CA GLY A 228 11.09 -12.10 5.28
C GLY A 228 9.66 -11.76 5.70
N ALA A 229 8.87 -12.76 6.10
CA ALA A 229 7.52 -12.58 6.63
C ALA A 229 7.52 -11.74 7.91
N ALA A 230 8.47 -11.96 8.83
CA ALA A 230 8.61 -11.17 10.04
C ALA A 230 8.94 -9.69 9.72
N ILE A 231 9.88 -9.43 8.82
CA ILE A 231 10.21 -8.06 8.40
C ILE A 231 8.98 -7.41 7.72
N LEU A 232 8.35 -8.11 6.76
CA LEU A 232 7.17 -7.62 6.07
C LEU A 232 5.98 -7.40 7.01
N GLY A 233 5.78 -8.29 7.99
CA GLY A 233 4.67 -8.20 8.93
C GLY A 233 4.87 -7.14 10.01
N VAL A 234 6.03 -7.13 10.65
CA VAL A 234 6.30 -6.24 11.79
C VAL A 234 6.72 -4.85 11.31
N VAL A 235 7.73 -4.78 10.45
CA VAL A 235 8.30 -3.50 10.03
C VAL A 235 7.41 -2.86 8.97
N VAL A 236 7.15 -3.57 7.86
CA VAL A 236 6.43 -2.98 6.73
C VAL A 236 4.94 -2.83 7.04
N SER A 237 4.29 -3.86 7.60
CA SER A 237 2.86 -3.78 7.88
C SER A 237 2.55 -3.03 9.18
N TRP A 238 3.03 -3.47 10.34
CA TRP A 238 2.64 -2.84 11.61
C TRP A 238 3.22 -1.43 11.76
N ALA A 239 4.56 -1.27 11.66
CA ALA A 239 5.19 0.03 11.86
C ALA A 239 4.89 0.99 10.69
N GLY A 240 4.87 0.50 9.45
CA GLY A 240 4.48 1.30 8.28
C GLY A 240 3.04 1.81 8.41
N THR A 241 2.09 0.95 8.80
CA THR A 241 0.69 1.37 9.02
C THR A 241 0.55 2.32 10.21
N TRP A 242 1.30 2.12 11.29
CA TRP A 242 1.35 3.10 12.39
C TRP A 242 1.77 4.49 11.91
N LEU A 243 2.87 4.56 11.16
CA LEU A 243 3.37 5.83 10.61
C LEU A 243 2.39 6.44 9.60
N TRP A 244 1.77 5.61 8.75
CA TRP A 244 0.71 6.04 7.85
C TRP A 244 -0.50 6.61 8.60
N ASN A 245 -0.96 5.94 9.65
CA ASN A 245 -2.03 6.43 10.51
C ASN A 245 -1.64 7.76 11.18
N ALA A 246 -0.39 7.90 11.63
CA ALA A 246 0.12 9.15 12.18
C ALA A 246 0.21 10.28 11.15
N ALA A 247 0.45 9.97 9.88
CA ALA A 247 0.38 10.94 8.78
C ALA A 247 -1.08 11.30 8.46
N SER A 248 -1.92 10.30 8.25
CA SER A 248 -3.33 10.45 7.86
C SER A 248 -4.17 11.22 8.88
N SER A 249 -3.85 11.10 10.17
CA SER A 249 -4.51 11.89 11.24
C SER A 249 -4.08 13.36 11.29
N ARG A 250 -3.06 13.76 10.53
CA ARG A 250 -2.48 15.13 10.58
C ARG A 250 -2.42 15.84 9.25
N LEU A 251 -2.59 15.12 8.15
CA LEU A 251 -2.47 15.65 6.81
C LEU A 251 -3.80 15.55 6.06
N PRO A 252 -4.10 16.53 5.20
CA PRO A 252 -5.20 16.37 4.25
C PRO A 252 -5.01 15.12 3.39
N PRO A 253 -6.10 14.37 3.07
CA PRO A 253 -6.02 13.13 2.32
C PRO A 253 -5.28 13.27 0.97
N ALA A 254 -5.44 14.40 0.28
CA ALA A 254 -4.73 14.68 -0.96
C ALA A 254 -3.21 14.69 -0.79
N LEU A 255 -2.69 15.33 0.26
CA LEU A 255 -1.25 15.35 0.52
C LEU A 255 -0.74 13.99 0.99
N ALA A 256 -1.49 13.31 1.86
CA ALA A 256 -1.17 11.96 2.29
C ALA A 256 -1.07 11.01 1.07
N GLY A 257 -2.02 11.11 0.12
CA GLY A 257 -2.00 10.34 -1.12
C GLY A 257 -0.75 10.59 -1.97
N LEU A 258 -0.34 11.85 -2.14
CA LEU A 258 0.91 12.16 -2.88
C LEU A 258 2.14 11.54 -2.21
N LEU A 259 2.20 11.52 -0.87
CA LEU A 259 3.34 10.96 -0.13
C LEU A 259 3.50 9.45 -0.28
N ILE A 260 2.48 8.70 -0.70
CA ILE A 260 2.59 7.27 -1.01
C ILE A 260 3.66 7.02 -2.08
N ASN A 261 3.87 7.95 -3.02
CA ASN A 261 4.91 7.80 -4.05
C ASN A 261 6.33 7.71 -3.48
N VAL A 262 6.56 8.07 -2.22
CA VAL A 262 7.84 7.81 -1.54
C VAL A 262 8.10 6.31 -1.44
N GLU A 263 7.07 5.49 -1.28
CA GLU A 263 7.16 4.03 -1.33
C GLU A 263 7.73 3.55 -2.67
N THR A 264 7.19 4.06 -3.78
CA THR A 264 7.68 3.71 -5.12
C THR A 264 9.14 4.07 -5.30
N VAL A 265 9.52 5.32 -4.98
CA VAL A 265 10.91 5.79 -5.12
C VAL A 265 11.88 4.97 -4.27
N SER A 266 11.55 4.76 -2.99
CA SER A 266 12.40 3.99 -2.08
C SER A 266 12.44 2.50 -2.44
N GLY A 267 11.31 1.91 -2.86
CA GLY A 267 11.25 0.52 -3.30
C GLY A 267 12.17 0.24 -4.48
N PHE A 268 12.13 1.07 -5.49
CA PHE A 268 13.06 0.97 -6.62
C PHE A 268 14.51 1.20 -6.20
N ALA A 269 14.78 2.21 -5.37
CA ALA A 269 16.13 2.44 -4.85
C ALA A 269 16.68 1.19 -4.14
N TYR A 270 15.87 0.53 -3.33
CA TYR A 270 16.25 -0.71 -2.64
C TYR A 270 16.49 -1.88 -3.61
N VAL A 271 15.63 -2.05 -4.63
CA VAL A 271 15.79 -3.12 -5.62
C VAL A 271 17.08 -2.94 -6.40
N TYR A 272 17.38 -1.73 -6.88
CA TYR A 272 18.62 -1.44 -7.61
C TYR A 272 19.86 -1.56 -6.72
N ALA A 273 19.78 -1.08 -5.47
CA ALA A 273 20.86 -1.25 -4.49
C ALA A 273 21.13 -2.75 -4.20
N ALA A 274 20.09 -3.55 -4.02
CA ALA A 274 20.22 -4.99 -3.79
C ALA A 274 20.83 -5.74 -4.96
N ARG A 275 20.61 -5.26 -6.20
CA ARG A 275 21.17 -5.85 -7.41
C ARG A 275 22.55 -5.27 -7.78
N TRP A 276 23.06 -4.28 -7.06
CA TRP A 276 24.29 -3.53 -7.38
C TRP A 276 24.27 -2.99 -8.82
N GLN A 277 23.12 -2.52 -9.28
CA GLN A 277 22.88 -2.02 -10.62
C GLN A 277 22.36 -0.59 -10.56
N TRP A 278 22.70 0.20 -11.59
CA TRP A 278 22.09 1.52 -11.78
C TRP A 278 20.81 1.40 -12.60
N PRO A 279 19.77 2.19 -12.28
CA PRO A 279 18.60 2.26 -13.13
C PRO A 279 18.95 2.68 -14.55
N PRO A 280 18.26 2.19 -15.58
CA PRO A 280 18.38 2.71 -16.94
C PRO A 280 18.09 4.21 -16.99
N ALA A 281 18.75 4.94 -17.92
CA ALA A 281 18.62 6.40 -18.02
C ALA A 281 17.18 6.91 -18.07
N GLY A 282 16.28 6.21 -18.77
CA GLY A 282 14.87 6.56 -18.83
C GLY A 282 14.16 6.46 -17.47
N GLN A 283 14.53 5.49 -16.63
CA GLN A 283 13.95 5.37 -15.29
C GLN A 283 14.43 6.50 -14.37
N PHE A 284 15.67 6.99 -14.51
CA PHE A 284 16.11 8.18 -13.79
C PHE A 284 15.24 9.40 -14.10
N ILE A 285 14.84 9.58 -15.36
CA ILE A 285 13.93 10.66 -15.77
C ILE A 285 12.58 10.47 -15.08
N GLY A 286 12.02 9.26 -15.12
CA GLY A 286 10.75 8.95 -14.46
C GLY A 286 10.78 9.20 -12.95
N PHE A 287 11.83 8.73 -12.26
CA PHE A 287 12.01 8.99 -10.82
C PHE A 287 12.24 10.48 -10.53
N GLY A 288 13.01 11.16 -11.34
CA GLY A 288 13.20 12.61 -11.23
C GLY A 288 11.88 13.37 -11.29
N LEU A 289 10.96 12.97 -12.18
CA LEU A 289 9.62 13.55 -12.29
C LEU A 289 8.75 13.24 -11.07
N VAL A 290 8.78 12.00 -10.56
CA VAL A 290 8.06 11.65 -9.32
C VAL A 290 8.57 12.48 -8.15
N ILE A 291 9.89 12.60 -7.99
CA ILE A 291 10.50 13.41 -6.92
C ILE A 291 10.16 14.89 -7.11
N ALA A 292 10.23 15.42 -8.33
CA ALA A 292 9.84 16.81 -8.62
C ALA A 292 8.37 17.07 -8.28
N GLY A 293 7.47 16.12 -8.60
CA GLY A 293 6.07 16.20 -8.21
C GLY A 293 5.86 16.16 -6.69
N LEU A 294 6.60 15.31 -5.98
CA LEU A 294 6.59 15.29 -4.51
C LEU A 294 7.08 16.62 -3.94
N LEU A 295 8.16 17.19 -4.45
CA LEU A 295 8.68 18.48 -3.99
C LEU A 295 7.73 19.64 -4.31
N ALA A 296 6.98 19.56 -5.41
CA ALA A 296 5.97 20.54 -5.80
C ALA A 296 4.65 20.41 -4.99
N ALA A 297 4.49 19.36 -4.19
CA ALA A 297 3.28 19.14 -3.42
C ALA A 297 3.02 20.28 -2.41
N PRO A 298 1.76 20.66 -2.15
CA PRO A 298 1.42 21.80 -1.31
C PRO A 298 1.54 21.46 0.18
N TYR A 299 2.74 21.42 0.73
CA TYR A 299 3.01 21.10 2.15
C TYR A 299 2.44 22.11 3.16
N ARG A 300 2.06 23.31 2.73
CA ARG A 300 1.38 24.30 3.57
C ARG A 300 -0.09 24.34 3.19
N GLN A 301 -0.98 24.10 4.15
CA GLN A 301 -2.41 24.36 3.96
C GLN A 301 -2.60 25.81 3.56
N ALA A 302 -3.26 26.05 2.42
CA ALA A 302 -3.87 27.35 2.20
C ALA A 302 -4.98 27.46 3.24
N SER A 303 -4.90 28.45 4.15
CA SER A 303 -6.07 28.84 4.93
C SER A 303 -7.16 29.21 3.91
N LEU A 304 -8.09 28.31 3.67
CA LEU A 304 -9.32 28.65 2.99
C LEU A 304 -10.02 29.60 3.96
N ARG A 305 -9.76 30.90 3.80
CA ARG A 305 -10.61 31.93 4.39
C ARG A 305 -12.02 31.57 3.93
N THR A 306 -12.82 31.08 4.86
CA THR A 306 -14.26 31.07 4.72
C THR A 306 -14.65 32.42 4.21
N ARG A 307 -14.98 32.54 2.92
CA ARG A 307 -15.76 33.66 2.43
C ARG A 307 -17.11 33.52 3.13
N SER A 308 -17.22 34.11 4.30
CA SER A 308 -18.47 34.46 4.91
C SER A 308 -19.26 35.21 3.84
N THR A 309 -20.24 34.53 3.28
CA THR A 309 -21.28 35.15 2.47
C THR A 309 -21.95 36.20 3.33
N ARG A 310 -21.78 37.47 2.94
CA ARG A 310 -22.74 38.50 3.25
C ARG A 310 -23.95 38.35 2.36
#